data_d596caa402f13c3c8cd989683b0ab24c
#
_entry.id   d596caa402f13c3c8cd989683b0ab24c
#
_cell.length_a   1.000
_cell.length_b   1.000
_cell.length_c   1.000
_cell.angle_alpha   90.00
_cell.angle_beta   90.00
_cell.angle_gamma   90.00
#
_symmetry.space_group_name_H-M   'P 1'
#
loop_
_entity.id
_entity.type
_entity.pdbx_description
1 polymer ?
#
loop_
_entity_poly.entity_id
_entity_poly.type
_entity_poly.pdbx_seq_one_letter_code
_entity_poly.pdbx_strand_id
1 'polypeptide(L)'
;DVTPDSWAYQAVSQLAQAGIVNGYPDGTFKGQNNITRYEMAQMVAKAMANQDRANAEQQAMINRLADEFSNELNNLGVRVSRLEDRVGNVKVTGDARIRYQGSEDKGVYKANSKSLTDGRARVQFNANVNDKTQAVVRVKGNYEFGDSTKGSQATIDRAYVDHKFGSNVSAKAGRFQQTIGGGLMYDDTFDGAQLNVGNDKVQVQGAYGYMIDGAADGNSKSDNPSVSYVGLKGKVGKESSVGGFYSRLSLSLIHISEPTRQA
;
A
#
# COMPACT_ATOMS: atom_id res chain seq x y z
N ASP A 1 -23.39 33.83 -8.81
CA ASP A 1 -22.60 34.94 -8.24
C ASP A 1 -22.67 34.89 -6.72
N VAL A 2 -21.57 35.19 -6.08
CA VAL A 2 -21.43 35.29 -4.62
C VAL A 2 -21.57 36.77 -4.26
N THR A 3 -22.58 37.08 -3.45
CA THR A 3 -22.86 38.46 -3.06
C THR A 3 -22.06 38.88 -1.82
N PRO A 4 -21.74 40.16 -1.63
CA PRO A 4 -20.95 40.65 -0.50
C PRO A 4 -21.52 40.32 0.90
N ASP A 5 -22.82 40.12 1.00
CA ASP A 5 -23.53 39.76 2.23
C ASP A 5 -23.47 38.26 2.54
N SER A 6 -22.97 37.41 1.62
CA SER A 6 -22.84 35.97 1.85
C SER A 6 -21.73 35.66 2.84
N TRP A 7 -21.92 34.58 3.62
CA TRP A 7 -20.91 34.12 4.57
C TRP A 7 -19.58 33.77 3.90
N ALA A 8 -19.63 33.22 2.68
CA ALA A 8 -18.42 32.83 1.92
C ALA A 8 -17.59 34.06 1.54
N TYR A 9 -18.26 35.15 1.14
CA TYR A 9 -17.59 36.42 0.84
C TYR A 9 -16.92 37.01 2.07
N GLN A 10 -17.62 37.01 3.22
CA GLN A 10 -17.11 37.52 4.49
C GLN A 10 -15.91 36.66 4.97
N ALA A 11 -15.99 35.36 4.85
CA ALA A 11 -14.91 34.43 5.22
C ALA A 11 -13.65 34.69 4.37
N VAL A 12 -13.77 34.78 3.06
CA VAL A 12 -12.63 35.09 2.17
C VAL A 12 -12.07 36.50 2.45
N SER A 13 -12.93 37.48 2.76
CA SER A 13 -12.48 38.81 3.18
C SER A 13 -11.64 38.78 4.46
N GLN A 14 -12.05 38.03 5.46
CA GLN A 14 -11.27 37.84 6.70
C GLN A 14 -9.92 37.14 6.45
N LEU A 15 -9.91 36.14 5.59
CA LEU A 15 -8.66 35.44 5.20
C LEU A 15 -7.73 36.37 4.42
N ALA A 16 -8.26 37.27 3.60
CA ALA A 16 -7.49 38.29 2.88
C ALA A 16 -6.90 39.32 3.84
N GLN A 17 -7.68 39.81 4.78
CA GLN A 17 -7.18 40.73 5.83
C GLN A 17 -6.09 40.11 6.71
N ALA A 18 -6.16 38.81 6.92
CA ALA A 18 -5.15 38.04 7.65
C ALA A 18 -3.89 37.71 6.79
N GLY A 19 -3.85 38.10 5.52
CA GLY A 19 -2.73 37.85 4.62
C GLY A 19 -2.60 36.40 4.14
N ILE A 20 -3.63 35.55 4.33
CA ILE A 20 -3.64 34.16 3.89
C ILE A 20 -4.01 34.05 2.42
N VAL A 21 -4.89 34.94 1.94
CA VAL A 21 -5.29 35.08 0.54
C VAL A 21 -4.85 36.45 0.03
N ASN A 22 -4.12 36.48 -1.06
CA ASN A 22 -3.90 37.70 -1.78
C ASN A 22 -5.18 38.04 -2.58
N GLY A 23 -5.67 39.26 -2.45
CA GLY A 23 -6.83 39.77 -3.21
C GLY A 23 -6.60 39.77 -4.72
N TYR A 24 -7.21 40.68 -5.42
CA TYR A 24 -6.93 40.90 -6.83
C TYR A 24 -5.46 41.25 -7.08
N PRO A 25 -4.95 41.16 -8.34
CA PRO A 25 -3.55 41.47 -8.65
C PRO A 25 -3.07 42.85 -8.19
N ASP A 26 -4.00 43.78 -7.94
CA ASP A 26 -3.74 45.10 -7.36
C ASP A 26 -3.65 45.13 -5.82
N GLY A 27 -3.74 43.95 -5.17
CA GLY A 27 -3.69 43.80 -3.72
C GLY A 27 -4.97 44.26 -2.99
N THR A 28 -6.00 44.68 -3.71
CA THR A 28 -7.26 45.11 -3.10
C THR A 28 -8.31 44.01 -3.14
N PHE A 29 -9.08 43.89 -2.06
CA PHE A 29 -10.33 43.13 -2.04
C PHE A 29 -11.47 44.12 -2.27
N LYS A 30 -12.03 44.19 -3.50
CA LYS A 30 -13.10 45.13 -3.84
C LYS A 30 -14.42 44.68 -3.21
N GLY A 31 -14.56 44.98 -1.92
CA GLY A 31 -15.57 44.48 -1.00
C GLY A 31 -17.02 44.83 -1.26
N GLN A 32 -17.42 45.29 -2.46
CA GLN A 32 -18.81 45.63 -2.79
C GLN A 32 -19.28 45.12 -4.14
N ASN A 33 -18.48 44.36 -4.86
CA ASN A 33 -18.87 43.78 -6.15
C ASN A 33 -19.22 42.30 -5.99
N ASN A 34 -20.25 41.85 -6.72
CA ASN A 34 -20.50 40.41 -6.84
C ASN A 34 -19.30 39.71 -7.49
N ILE A 35 -18.94 38.59 -6.96
CA ILE A 35 -17.86 37.73 -7.45
C ILE A 35 -18.50 36.47 -8.02
N THR A 36 -18.02 35.99 -9.16
CA THR A 36 -18.50 34.72 -9.70
C THR A 36 -18.06 33.57 -8.79
N ARG A 37 -18.82 32.47 -8.74
CA ARG A 37 -18.43 31.26 -7.97
C ARG A 37 -17.06 30.73 -8.40
N TYR A 38 -16.72 30.91 -9.69
CA TYR A 38 -15.43 30.45 -10.23
C TYR A 38 -14.25 31.29 -9.72
N GLU A 39 -14.38 32.63 -9.68
CA GLU A 39 -13.37 33.51 -9.09
C GLU A 39 -13.24 33.28 -7.58
N MET A 40 -14.36 33.06 -6.88
CA MET A 40 -14.34 32.70 -5.47
C MET A 40 -13.59 31.37 -5.23
N ALA A 41 -13.82 30.34 -6.05
CA ALA A 41 -13.10 29.09 -5.98
C ALA A 41 -11.59 29.25 -6.21
N GLN A 42 -11.16 30.18 -7.09
CA GLN A 42 -9.75 30.50 -7.26
C GLN A 42 -9.12 31.09 -5.98
N MET A 43 -9.86 31.96 -5.29
CA MET A 43 -9.40 32.53 -4.02
C MET A 43 -9.33 31.45 -2.91
N VAL A 44 -10.33 30.55 -2.85
CA VAL A 44 -10.35 29.43 -1.93
C VAL A 44 -9.17 28.48 -2.20
N ALA A 45 -8.85 28.21 -3.47
CA ALA A 45 -7.68 27.41 -3.84
C ALA A 45 -6.36 28.02 -3.33
N LYS A 46 -6.23 29.35 -3.41
CA LYS A 46 -5.07 30.08 -2.84
C LYS A 46 -5.04 30.00 -1.31
N ALA A 47 -6.20 30.11 -0.65
CA ALA A 47 -6.29 29.93 0.79
C ALA A 47 -5.86 28.52 1.22
N MET A 48 -6.29 27.50 0.50
CA MET A 48 -5.89 26.11 0.73
C MET A 48 -4.37 25.90 0.58
N ALA A 49 -3.75 26.53 -0.42
CA ALA A 49 -2.30 26.47 -0.63
C ALA A 49 -1.48 27.11 0.51
N ASN A 50 -2.09 28.04 1.26
CA ASN A 50 -1.47 28.74 2.39
C ASN A 50 -2.03 28.28 3.75
N GLN A 51 -2.68 27.13 3.81
CA GLN A 51 -3.38 26.64 5.00
C GLN A 51 -2.44 26.40 6.20
N ASP A 52 -1.18 26.09 5.96
CA ASP A 52 -0.12 25.94 6.96
C ASP A 52 0.17 27.24 7.76
N ARG A 53 -0.15 28.39 7.19
CA ARG A 53 0.01 29.72 7.81
C ARG A 53 -1.22 30.17 8.60
N ALA A 54 -2.32 29.42 8.50
CA ALA A 54 -3.59 29.74 9.10
C ALA A 54 -3.70 29.18 10.52
N ASN A 55 -4.34 29.93 11.44
CA ASN A 55 -4.68 29.42 12.76
C ASN A 55 -5.88 28.44 12.68
N ALA A 56 -6.25 27.79 13.79
CA ALA A 56 -7.30 26.79 13.83
C ALA A 56 -8.67 27.30 13.34
N GLU A 57 -9.03 28.54 13.65
CA GLU A 57 -10.28 29.15 13.23
C GLU A 57 -10.27 29.44 11.72
N GLN A 58 -9.17 29.98 11.21
CA GLN A 58 -8.97 30.24 9.79
C GLN A 58 -8.93 28.96 8.97
N GLN A 59 -8.31 27.88 9.50
CA GLN A 59 -8.34 26.56 8.88
C GLN A 59 -9.77 26.01 8.78
N ALA A 60 -10.58 26.20 9.83
CA ALA A 60 -11.99 25.79 9.82
C ALA A 60 -12.78 26.58 8.74
N MET A 61 -12.52 27.87 8.56
CA MET A 61 -13.13 28.68 7.50
C MET A 61 -12.70 28.22 6.11
N ILE A 62 -11.40 28.00 5.88
CA ILE A 62 -10.86 27.48 4.61
C ILE A 62 -11.53 26.15 4.27
N ASN A 63 -11.65 25.31 5.24
CA ASN A 63 -12.25 24.00 5.11
C ASN A 63 -13.74 24.09 4.70
N ARG A 64 -14.51 24.95 5.33
CA ARG A 64 -15.92 25.15 5.00
C ARG A 64 -16.09 25.78 3.60
N LEU A 65 -15.21 26.70 3.22
CA LEU A 65 -15.18 27.27 1.87
C LEU A 65 -14.86 26.20 0.82
N ALA A 66 -13.90 25.32 1.08
CA ALA A 66 -13.55 24.23 0.18
C ALA A 66 -14.72 23.26 -0.05
N ASP A 67 -15.52 22.99 0.97
CA ASP A 67 -16.75 22.19 0.84
C ASP A 67 -17.80 22.88 -0.02
N GLU A 68 -18.05 24.16 0.21
CA GLU A 68 -19.03 24.96 -0.54
C GLU A 68 -18.69 25.08 -2.03
N PHE A 69 -17.41 25.24 -2.34
CA PHE A 69 -16.92 25.43 -3.72
C PHE A 69 -16.29 24.18 -4.32
N SER A 70 -16.60 23.00 -3.79
CA SER A 70 -15.98 21.73 -4.19
C SER A 70 -16.13 21.43 -5.69
N ASN A 71 -17.27 21.74 -6.30
CA ASN A 71 -17.51 21.53 -7.73
C ASN A 71 -16.63 22.42 -8.59
N GLU A 72 -16.55 23.71 -8.24
CA GLU A 72 -15.75 24.69 -8.96
C GLU A 72 -14.25 24.41 -8.79
N LEU A 73 -13.81 24.00 -7.60
CA LEU A 73 -12.44 23.58 -7.32
C LEU A 73 -12.04 22.34 -8.13
N ASN A 74 -12.92 21.35 -8.23
CA ASN A 74 -12.69 20.17 -9.07
C ASN A 74 -12.53 20.54 -10.55
N ASN A 75 -13.35 21.47 -11.05
CA ASN A 75 -13.25 21.99 -12.42
C ASN A 75 -11.94 22.75 -12.66
N LEU A 76 -11.38 23.38 -11.63
CA LEU A 76 -10.06 24.02 -11.66
C LEU A 76 -8.90 23.03 -11.57
N GLY A 77 -9.16 21.74 -11.42
CA GLY A 77 -8.13 20.72 -11.21
C GLY A 77 -7.46 20.79 -9.83
N VAL A 78 -8.00 21.59 -8.92
CA VAL A 78 -7.54 21.64 -7.53
C VAL A 78 -8.06 20.40 -6.81
N ARG A 79 -7.19 19.46 -6.55
CA ARG A 79 -7.49 18.33 -5.66
C ARG A 79 -7.70 18.88 -4.26
N VAL A 80 -8.93 18.82 -3.79
CA VAL A 80 -9.24 19.16 -2.41
C VAL A 80 -8.60 18.08 -1.54
N SER A 81 -7.53 18.41 -0.82
CA SER A 81 -6.82 17.49 0.09
C SER A 81 -7.73 16.81 1.11
N ARG A 82 -8.91 17.34 1.33
CA ARG A 82 -9.98 16.74 2.14
C ARG A 82 -10.62 15.47 1.58
N LEU A 83 -10.52 15.21 0.28
CA LEU A 83 -10.88 13.89 -0.23
C LEU A 83 -9.89 12.83 0.28
N GLU A 84 -8.64 13.20 0.51
CA GLU A 84 -7.64 12.33 1.13
C GLU A 84 -7.92 12.11 2.62
N ASP A 85 -8.39 13.13 3.34
CA ASP A 85 -8.81 13.01 4.76
C ASP A 85 -10.13 12.24 4.92
N ARG A 86 -11.04 12.29 3.95
CA ARG A 86 -12.31 11.53 3.96
C ARG A 86 -12.17 10.08 3.52
N VAL A 87 -11.17 9.75 2.70
CA VAL A 87 -10.82 8.36 2.38
C VAL A 87 -10.09 7.71 3.56
N GLY A 88 -9.76 8.52 4.57
CA GLY A 88 -8.97 8.09 5.72
C GLY A 88 -7.53 7.80 5.35
N ASN A 89 -6.76 7.30 6.29
CA ASN A 89 -5.37 6.91 6.15
C ASN A 89 -5.17 5.58 5.38
N VAL A 90 -6.19 5.13 4.62
CA VAL A 90 -6.16 3.87 3.85
C VAL A 90 -6.09 4.16 2.36
N LYS A 91 -4.99 3.77 1.73
CA LYS A 91 -4.82 3.77 0.28
C LYS A 91 -5.16 2.40 -0.27
N VAL A 92 -6.08 2.35 -1.23
CA VAL A 92 -6.46 1.11 -1.93
C VAL A 92 -5.73 1.04 -3.26
N THR A 93 -5.09 -0.11 -3.53
CA THR A 93 -4.40 -0.42 -4.78
C THR A 93 -4.79 -1.82 -5.24
N GLY A 94 -4.54 -2.14 -6.50
CA GLY A 94 -4.87 -3.48 -6.99
C GLY A 94 -4.33 -3.74 -8.37
N ASP A 95 -4.41 -5.01 -8.78
CA ASP A 95 -4.10 -5.49 -10.11
C ASP A 95 -5.05 -6.64 -10.50
N ALA A 96 -5.21 -6.82 -11.80
CA ALA A 96 -5.91 -7.95 -12.37
C ALA A 96 -5.09 -8.57 -13.49
N ARG A 97 -5.19 -9.89 -13.65
CA ARG A 97 -4.55 -10.65 -14.72
C ARG A 97 -5.53 -11.67 -15.30
N ILE A 98 -5.57 -11.76 -16.59
CA ILE A 98 -6.15 -12.89 -17.34
C ILE A 98 -5.00 -13.57 -18.06
N ARG A 99 -4.90 -14.89 -17.97
CA ARG A 99 -3.83 -15.68 -18.55
C ARG A 99 -4.41 -16.87 -19.30
N TYR A 100 -3.97 -17.06 -20.53
CA TYR A 100 -4.17 -18.28 -21.30
C TYR A 100 -2.87 -19.09 -21.29
N GLN A 101 -2.96 -20.36 -20.98
CA GLN A 101 -1.87 -21.31 -21.03
C GLN A 101 -2.26 -22.45 -21.96
N GLY A 102 -1.53 -22.63 -23.05
CA GLY A 102 -1.65 -23.79 -23.93
C GLY A 102 -0.36 -24.61 -23.82
N SER A 103 -0.46 -25.93 -23.67
CA SER A 103 0.66 -26.85 -23.77
C SER A 103 0.41 -27.81 -24.92
N GLU A 104 1.36 -27.90 -25.86
CA GLU A 104 1.46 -29.00 -26.81
C GLU A 104 2.35 -30.07 -26.19
N ASP A 105 1.73 -31.19 -25.80
CA ASP A 105 2.49 -32.33 -25.27
C ASP A 105 3.04 -33.17 -26.43
N LYS A 106 4.33 -32.98 -26.75
CA LYS A 106 5.09 -33.82 -27.69
C LYS A 106 6.03 -34.80 -26.97
N GLY A 107 5.80 -35.09 -25.69
CA GLY A 107 6.68 -35.90 -24.86
C GLY A 107 6.07 -37.17 -24.30
N VAL A 108 6.90 -38.00 -23.69
CA VAL A 108 6.60 -39.32 -23.12
C VAL A 108 5.57 -39.29 -21.96
N TYR A 109 5.23 -38.12 -21.46
CA TYR A 109 4.20 -37.90 -20.45
C TYR A 109 2.94 -37.36 -21.12
N LYS A 110 2.05 -38.22 -21.51
CA LYS A 110 0.67 -37.88 -21.92
C LYS A 110 -0.13 -37.44 -20.70
N ALA A 111 0.20 -36.31 -20.07
CA ALA A 111 -0.70 -35.66 -19.14
C ALA A 111 -1.59 -34.73 -19.96
N ASN A 112 -2.88 -35.00 -19.99
CA ASN A 112 -3.97 -34.23 -20.57
C ASN A 112 -3.60 -32.79 -20.95
N SER A 113 -3.35 -32.56 -22.25
CA SER A 113 -3.16 -31.21 -22.80
C SER A 113 -4.49 -30.45 -22.66
N LYS A 114 -4.65 -29.72 -21.59
CA LYS A 114 -5.76 -28.81 -21.40
C LYS A 114 -5.22 -27.40 -21.52
N SER A 115 -5.73 -26.67 -22.50
CA SER A 115 -5.61 -25.22 -22.47
C SER A 115 -6.37 -24.70 -21.24
N LEU A 116 -5.67 -23.93 -20.43
CA LEU A 116 -6.21 -23.33 -19.21
C LEU A 116 -6.29 -21.83 -19.39
N THR A 117 -7.46 -21.27 -19.14
CA THR A 117 -7.61 -19.82 -19.00
C THR A 117 -7.91 -19.51 -17.54
N ASP A 118 -7.03 -18.77 -16.88
CA ASP A 118 -7.21 -18.37 -15.50
C ASP A 118 -7.23 -16.85 -15.36
N GLY A 119 -7.91 -16.39 -14.32
CA GLY A 119 -7.91 -15.01 -13.90
C GLY A 119 -7.50 -14.84 -12.44
N ARG A 120 -6.89 -13.71 -12.16
CA ARG A 120 -6.53 -13.29 -10.80
C ARG A 120 -6.86 -11.82 -10.63
N ALA A 121 -7.52 -11.48 -9.53
CA ALA A 121 -7.66 -10.10 -9.05
C ALA A 121 -7.08 -9.98 -7.64
N ARG A 122 -6.39 -8.89 -7.36
CA ARG A 122 -5.86 -8.56 -6.03
C ARG A 122 -6.24 -7.14 -5.68
N VAL A 123 -6.71 -6.94 -4.45
CA VAL A 123 -6.99 -5.62 -3.87
C VAL A 123 -6.21 -5.51 -2.57
N GLN A 124 -5.41 -4.46 -2.45
CA GLN A 124 -4.57 -4.20 -1.29
C GLN A 124 -4.97 -2.91 -0.61
N PHE A 125 -5.16 -2.98 0.68
CA PHE A 125 -5.44 -1.88 1.58
C PHE A 125 -4.15 -1.56 2.33
N ASN A 126 -3.67 -0.32 2.20
CA ASN A 126 -2.47 0.18 2.86
C ASN A 126 -2.91 1.28 3.83
N ALA A 127 -2.96 0.98 5.11
CA ALA A 127 -3.36 1.90 6.16
C ALA A 127 -2.12 2.53 6.84
N ASN A 128 -1.97 3.84 6.76
CA ASN A 128 -0.97 4.57 7.54
C ASN A 128 -1.55 4.81 8.94
N VAL A 129 -1.15 3.99 9.90
CA VAL A 129 -1.60 4.10 11.31
C VAL A 129 -1.04 5.38 11.94
N ASN A 130 0.21 5.70 11.61
CA ASN A 130 0.91 6.94 11.94
C ASN A 130 2.13 7.09 11.01
N ASP A 131 2.92 8.15 11.18
CA ASP A 131 4.09 8.47 10.35
C ASP A 131 5.15 7.36 10.30
N LYS A 132 5.13 6.42 11.23
CA LYS A 132 6.11 5.35 11.39
C LYS A 132 5.53 3.96 11.18
N THR A 133 4.21 3.81 11.16
CA THR A 133 3.53 2.51 11.17
C THR A 133 2.56 2.40 10.02
N GLN A 134 2.72 1.36 9.23
CA GLN A 134 1.80 0.99 8.16
C GLN A 134 1.24 -0.42 8.40
N ALA A 135 -0.06 -0.58 8.24
CA ALA A 135 -0.71 -1.89 8.19
C ALA A 135 -1.16 -2.18 6.76
N VAL A 136 -0.93 -3.40 6.31
CA VAL A 136 -1.26 -3.83 4.95
C VAL A 136 -2.09 -5.10 4.99
N VAL A 137 -3.21 -5.10 4.25
CA VAL A 137 -4.02 -6.30 4.01
C VAL A 137 -4.26 -6.41 2.50
N ARG A 138 -4.03 -7.59 1.91
CA ARG A 138 -4.32 -7.85 0.51
C ARG A 138 -5.22 -9.07 0.36
N VAL A 139 -6.31 -8.89 -0.36
CA VAL A 139 -7.22 -9.94 -0.77
C VAL A 139 -6.89 -10.35 -2.20
N LYS A 140 -6.75 -11.64 -2.43
CA LYS A 140 -6.48 -12.26 -3.73
C LYS A 140 -7.62 -13.20 -4.10
N GLY A 141 -8.24 -12.98 -5.25
CA GLY A 141 -9.20 -13.89 -5.87
C GLY A 141 -8.57 -14.56 -7.09
N ASN A 142 -8.69 -15.89 -7.19
CA ASN A 142 -8.33 -16.66 -8.37
C ASN A 142 -9.56 -17.39 -8.91
N TYR A 143 -9.66 -17.52 -10.22
CA TYR A 143 -10.73 -18.27 -10.88
C TYR A 143 -10.23 -18.91 -12.18
N GLU A 144 -10.78 -20.07 -12.53
CA GLU A 144 -10.57 -20.72 -13.81
C GLU A 144 -11.81 -20.49 -14.69
N PHE A 145 -11.58 -20.10 -15.95
CA PHE A 145 -12.67 -19.93 -16.91
C PHE A 145 -13.18 -21.30 -17.37
N GLY A 146 -14.51 -21.44 -17.37
CA GLY A 146 -15.17 -22.66 -17.88
C GLY A 146 -15.18 -23.83 -16.89
N ASP A 147 -14.64 -23.69 -15.68
CA ASP A 147 -14.72 -24.71 -14.63
C ASP A 147 -15.67 -24.26 -13.51
N SER A 148 -16.92 -24.73 -13.55
CA SER A 148 -17.92 -24.43 -12.53
C SER A 148 -17.70 -25.19 -11.21
N THR A 149 -16.80 -26.18 -11.19
CA THR A 149 -16.52 -27.00 -10.00
C THR A 149 -15.47 -26.37 -9.11
N LYS A 150 -14.60 -25.52 -9.68
CA LYS A 150 -13.62 -24.74 -8.94
C LYS A 150 -14.20 -23.36 -8.65
N GLY A 151 -14.90 -23.25 -7.53
CA GLY A 151 -15.44 -21.98 -7.06
C GLY A 151 -14.35 -20.89 -6.94
N SER A 152 -14.73 -19.64 -7.18
CA SER A 152 -13.88 -18.49 -6.95
C SER A 152 -13.51 -18.41 -5.45
N GLN A 153 -12.25 -18.58 -5.12
CA GLN A 153 -11.78 -18.45 -3.74
C GLN A 153 -11.10 -17.11 -3.56
N ALA A 154 -11.58 -16.36 -2.57
CA ALA A 154 -10.90 -15.18 -2.08
C ALA A 154 -10.06 -15.53 -0.84
N THR A 155 -8.78 -15.21 -0.88
CA THR A 155 -7.84 -15.48 0.20
C THR A 155 -7.11 -14.21 0.62
N ILE A 156 -6.73 -14.12 1.88
CA ILE A 156 -5.84 -13.07 2.36
C ILE A 156 -4.40 -13.57 2.18
N ASP A 157 -3.70 -13.04 1.20
CA ASP A 157 -2.32 -13.43 0.89
C ASP A 157 -1.26 -12.46 1.43
N ARG A 158 -1.68 -11.32 2.00
CA ARG A 158 -0.83 -10.38 2.75
C ARG A 158 -1.63 -9.82 3.93
N ALA A 159 -1.05 -9.87 5.11
CA ALA A 159 -1.60 -9.26 6.33
C ALA A 159 -0.44 -8.99 7.29
N TYR A 160 0.11 -7.78 7.28
CA TYR A 160 1.28 -7.44 8.09
C TYR A 160 1.27 -6.00 8.56
N VAL A 161 2.07 -5.74 9.59
CA VAL A 161 2.41 -4.40 10.07
C VAL A 161 3.90 -4.16 9.81
N ASP A 162 4.22 -2.99 9.29
CA ASP A 162 5.58 -2.48 9.10
C ASP A 162 5.78 -1.25 10.00
N HIS A 163 6.79 -1.25 10.84
CA HIS A 163 7.08 -0.17 11.78
C HIS A 163 8.53 0.30 11.65
N LYS A 164 8.71 1.62 11.58
CA LYS A 164 10.01 2.29 11.56
C LYS A 164 10.34 2.81 12.96
N PHE A 165 11.37 2.25 13.61
CA PHE A 165 11.87 2.74 14.91
C PHE A 165 12.74 3.99 14.77
N GLY A 166 13.16 4.32 13.56
CA GLY A 166 13.97 5.48 13.20
C GLY A 166 14.37 5.44 11.74
N SER A 167 15.40 6.17 11.35
CA SER A 167 15.89 6.21 9.97
C SER A 167 16.54 4.89 9.52
N ASN A 168 17.10 4.14 10.45
CA ASN A 168 17.96 2.99 10.14
C ASN A 168 17.44 1.65 10.66
N VAL A 169 16.28 1.62 11.33
CA VAL A 169 15.72 0.40 11.89
C VAL A 169 14.24 0.31 11.54
N SER A 170 13.83 -0.83 10.96
CA SER A 170 12.43 -1.16 10.75
C SER A 170 12.14 -2.62 11.03
N ALA A 171 10.94 -2.92 11.49
CA ALA A 171 10.47 -4.27 11.69
C ALA A 171 9.14 -4.49 10.97
N LYS A 172 8.97 -5.68 10.42
CA LYS A 172 7.76 -6.14 9.76
C LYS A 172 7.31 -7.45 10.41
N ALA A 173 6.01 -7.61 10.67
CA ALA A 173 5.47 -8.82 11.26
C ALA A 173 4.10 -9.14 10.66
N GLY A 174 3.83 -10.43 10.44
CA GLY A 174 2.61 -10.96 9.85
C GLY A 174 2.87 -11.80 8.61
N ARG A 175 1.91 -11.79 7.67
CA ARG A 175 2.01 -12.46 6.37
C ARG A 175 2.46 -11.49 5.30
N PHE A 176 3.67 -11.66 4.77
CA PHE A 176 4.26 -10.79 3.75
C PHE A 176 5.07 -11.58 2.72
N GLN A 177 5.52 -10.93 1.66
CA GLN A 177 6.47 -11.53 0.74
C GLN A 177 7.89 -11.42 1.31
N GLN A 178 8.59 -12.53 1.38
CA GLN A 178 9.98 -12.61 1.80
C GLN A 178 10.84 -13.11 0.64
N THR A 179 11.92 -12.38 0.38
CA THR A 179 12.94 -12.75 -0.60
C THR A 179 14.21 -13.14 0.14
N ILE A 180 14.66 -14.37 -0.03
CA ILE A 180 15.89 -14.91 0.59
C ILE A 180 16.89 -15.23 -0.51
N GLY A 181 18.14 -14.80 -0.31
CA GLY A 181 19.24 -15.04 -1.24
C GLY A 181 19.03 -14.39 -2.61
N GLY A 182 18.40 -13.20 -2.64
CA GLY A 182 18.09 -12.53 -3.92
C GLY A 182 17.05 -13.28 -4.77
N GLY A 183 16.21 -14.10 -4.16
CA GLY A 183 15.21 -14.92 -4.83
C GLY A 183 15.70 -16.33 -5.24
N LEU A 184 16.97 -16.62 -5.08
CA LEU A 184 17.52 -17.93 -5.42
C LEU A 184 17.04 -19.04 -4.47
N MET A 185 16.80 -18.71 -3.21
CA MET A 185 16.35 -19.67 -2.21
C MET A 185 14.84 -19.59 -2.00
N TYR A 186 14.29 -18.39 -1.88
CA TYR A 186 12.86 -18.18 -1.63
C TYR A 186 12.42 -16.77 -2.09
N ASP A 187 11.26 -16.68 -2.70
CA ASP A 187 10.61 -15.43 -3.06
C ASP A 187 9.09 -15.60 -3.11
N ASP A 188 8.47 -15.78 -1.96
CA ASP A 188 7.03 -15.99 -1.85
C ASP A 188 6.47 -15.59 -0.48
N THR A 189 5.28 -16.10 -0.16
CA THR A 189 4.51 -15.83 1.06
C THR A 189 5.19 -16.38 2.31
N PHE A 190 5.38 -15.52 3.29
CA PHE A 190 6.07 -15.80 4.53
C PHE A 190 5.24 -15.34 5.72
N ASP A 191 5.05 -16.21 6.69
CA ASP A 191 4.39 -15.88 7.96
C ASP A 191 5.45 -15.78 9.05
N GLY A 192 5.73 -14.56 9.51
CA GLY A 192 6.79 -14.35 10.49
C GLY A 192 7.08 -12.90 10.81
N ALA A 193 8.30 -12.68 11.24
CA ALA A 193 8.82 -11.36 11.54
C ALA A 193 10.17 -11.12 10.85
N GLN A 194 10.42 -9.88 10.49
CA GLN A 194 11.64 -9.39 9.84
C GLN A 194 12.10 -8.12 10.53
N LEU A 195 13.38 -8.02 10.78
CA LEU A 195 14.06 -6.83 11.25
C LEU A 195 15.07 -6.38 10.21
N ASN A 196 15.03 -5.11 9.85
CA ASN A 196 16.03 -4.48 8.98
C ASN A 196 16.78 -3.43 9.78
N VAL A 197 18.11 -3.47 9.71
CA VAL A 197 19.00 -2.50 10.33
C VAL A 197 20.02 -2.05 9.30
N GLY A 198 20.17 -0.75 9.11
CA GLY A 198 21.18 -0.23 8.20
C GLY A 198 20.81 1.09 7.56
N ASN A 199 21.64 1.50 6.64
CA ASN A 199 21.53 2.74 5.88
C ASN A 199 21.65 2.45 4.38
N ASP A 200 21.76 3.49 3.56
CA ASP A 200 21.87 3.36 2.11
C ASP A 200 23.12 2.61 1.62
N LYS A 201 24.15 2.45 2.48
CA LYS A 201 25.41 1.79 2.13
C LYS A 201 25.46 0.35 2.58
N VAL A 202 24.98 0.07 3.80
CA VAL A 202 25.02 -1.27 4.41
C VAL A 202 23.69 -1.57 5.07
N GLN A 203 23.15 -2.76 4.78
CA GLN A 203 21.90 -3.24 5.34
C GLN A 203 22.07 -4.66 5.87
N VAL A 204 21.57 -4.89 7.08
CA VAL A 204 21.43 -6.21 7.69
C VAL A 204 19.94 -6.51 7.83
N GLN A 205 19.55 -7.71 7.41
CA GLN A 205 18.18 -8.20 7.52
C GLN A 205 18.19 -9.50 8.32
N GLY A 206 17.40 -9.56 9.37
CA GLY A 206 17.10 -10.79 10.08
C GLY A 206 15.64 -11.15 9.91
N ALA A 207 15.31 -12.43 9.73
CA ALA A 207 13.93 -12.92 9.69
C ALA A 207 13.79 -14.29 10.35
N TYR A 208 12.62 -14.51 10.95
CA TYR A 208 12.19 -15.79 11.47
C TYR A 208 10.71 -16.01 11.19
N GLY A 209 10.36 -17.18 10.69
CA GLY A 209 8.97 -17.55 10.41
C GLY A 209 8.84 -18.77 9.53
N TYR A 210 7.72 -18.88 8.83
CA TYR A 210 7.33 -20.05 8.05
C TYR A 210 7.21 -19.70 6.57
N MET A 211 7.75 -20.58 5.72
CA MET A 211 7.58 -20.51 4.26
C MET A 211 6.23 -21.16 3.93
N ILE A 212 5.25 -20.38 3.47
CA ILE A 212 3.88 -20.84 3.27
C ILE A 212 3.69 -21.52 1.92
N ASP A 213 4.28 -20.96 0.87
CA ASP A 213 4.22 -21.49 -0.49
C ASP A 213 5.64 -21.79 -0.97
N GLY A 214 5.87 -22.94 -1.59
CA GLY A 214 7.16 -23.25 -2.23
C GLY A 214 8.21 -23.85 -1.30
N ALA A 215 7.82 -24.75 -0.41
CA ALA A 215 8.81 -25.61 0.26
C ALA A 215 9.65 -26.36 -0.76
N ALA A 216 10.95 -26.42 -0.53
CA ALA A 216 11.96 -26.87 -1.49
C ALA A 216 11.83 -28.33 -1.98
N ASP A 217 10.94 -29.12 -1.39
CA ASP A 217 10.76 -30.52 -1.73
C ASP A 217 9.48 -30.87 -2.53
N GLY A 218 8.65 -29.88 -2.84
CA GLY A 218 7.50 -30.02 -3.75
C GLY A 218 6.40 -31.01 -3.33
N ASN A 219 6.51 -31.65 -2.20
CA ASN A 219 5.75 -32.86 -1.89
C ASN A 219 4.80 -32.76 -0.69
N SER A 220 4.78 -31.68 0.06
CA SER A 220 3.94 -31.62 1.24
C SER A 220 3.32 -30.26 1.47
N LYS A 221 2.00 -30.16 1.24
CA LYS A 221 1.18 -28.99 1.59
C LYS A 221 0.91 -28.89 3.10
N SER A 222 1.39 -29.83 3.91
CA SER A 222 1.05 -29.91 5.33
C SER A 222 2.14 -29.40 6.28
N ASP A 223 3.40 -29.37 5.86
CA ASP A 223 4.51 -29.02 6.74
C ASP A 223 5.29 -27.82 6.21
N ASN A 224 4.82 -26.62 6.54
CA ASN A 224 5.53 -25.38 6.22
C ASN A 224 6.85 -25.34 7.03
N PRO A 225 8.03 -25.36 6.38
CA PRO A 225 9.29 -25.29 7.09
C PRO A 225 9.44 -23.92 7.77
N SER A 226 9.92 -23.93 9.01
CA SER A 226 10.38 -22.71 9.64
C SER A 226 11.79 -22.35 9.14
N VAL A 227 12.04 -21.08 8.99
CA VAL A 227 13.34 -20.57 8.56
C VAL A 227 13.83 -19.47 9.48
N SER A 228 15.09 -19.57 9.88
CA SER A 228 15.87 -18.46 10.46
C SER A 228 16.80 -17.93 9.37
N TYR A 229 16.80 -16.63 9.15
CA TYR A 229 17.54 -15.97 8.09
C TYR A 229 18.30 -14.76 8.62
N VAL A 230 19.53 -14.60 8.17
CA VAL A 230 20.30 -13.37 8.34
C VAL A 230 21.00 -13.06 7.01
N GLY A 231 20.77 -11.85 6.48
CA GLY A 231 21.39 -11.36 5.26
C GLY A 231 22.12 -10.05 5.50
N LEU A 232 23.24 -9.89 4.81
CA LEU A 232 24.02 -8.65 4.75
C LEU A 232 24.12 -8.20 3.29
N LYS A 233 23.89 -6.93 3.04
CA LYS A 233 24.04 -6.31 1.73
C LYS A 233 24.80 -5.01 1.85
N GLY A 234 25.84 -4.82 1.05
CA GLY A 234 26.62 -3.61 0.95
C GLY A 234 26.64 -3.04 -0.46
N LYS A 235 26.56 -1.73 -0.61
CA LYS A 235 26.78 -1.06 -1.90
C LYS A 235 28.28 -0.97 -2.19
N VAL A 236 28.66 -1.33 -3.41
CA VAL A 236 30.01 -1.21 -3.94
C VAL A 236 29.94 -0.32 -5.17
N GLY A 237 30.36 0.95 -5.03
CA GLY A 237 30.22 1.95 -6.09
C GLY A 237 28.80 2.52 -6.22
N LYS A 238 28.49 3.05 -7.40
CA LYS A 238 27.21 3.76 -7.65
C LYS A 238 26.05 2.81 -7.91
N GLU A 239 26.27 1.70 -8.62
CA GLU A 239 25.19 0.83 -9.11
C GLU A 239 25.35 -0.65 -8.72
N SER A 240 26.46 -1.01 -8.08
CA SER A 240 26.74 -2.39 -7.70
C SER A 240 26.50 -2.62 -6.21
N SER A 241 26.11 -3.84 -5.87
CA SER A 241 26.02 -4.27 -4.48
C SER A 241 26.54 -5.69 -4.34
N VAL A 242 27.15 -5.99 -3.20
CA VAL A 242 27.57 -7.32 -2.79
C VAL A 242 26.81 -7.70 -1.53
N GLY A 243 26.46 -8.96 -1.40
CA GLY A 243 25.77 -9.45 -0.22
C GLY A 243 26.01 -10.94 -0.02
N GLY A 244 25.76 -11.37 1.20
CA GLY A 244 25.77 -12.76 1.59
C GLY A 244 24.67 -13.01 2.60
N PHE A 245 24.30 -14.27 2.77
CA PHE A 245 23.28 -14.65 3.75
C PHE A 245 23.56 -16.01 4.35
N TYR A 246 23.01 -16.21 5.52
CA TYR A 246 22.91 -17.51 6.18
C TYR A 246 21.44 -17.82 6.46
N SER A 247 21.03 -19.03 6.19
CA SER A 247 19.67 -19.48 6.50
C SER A 247 19.71 -20.91 7.08
N ARG A 248 18.82 -21.17 8.03
CA ARG A 248 18.58 -22.48 8.59
C ARG A 248 17.11 -22.82 8.44
N LEU A 249 16.83 -23.90 7.73
CA LEU A 249 15.51 -24.49 7.63
C LEU A 249 15.33 -25.56 8.68
N SER A 250 14.16 -25.61 9.29
CA SER A 250 13.77 -26.66 10.23
C SER A 250 12.44 -27.25 9.76
N LEU A 251 12.46 -28.51 9.37
CA LEU A 251 11.28 -29.31 9.08
C LEU A 251 10.87 -30.00 10.37
N SER A 252 9.69 -29.74 10.87
CA SER A 252 9.13 -30.47 12.01
C SER A 252 8.50 -31.78 11.50
N LEU A 253 9.25 -32.82 11.36
CA LEU A 253 8.75 -34.17 11.13
C LEU A 253 8.26 -34.73 12.47
N ILE A 254 7.07 -34.37 12.91
CA ILE A 254 6.38 -35.09 13.98
C ILE A 254 5.57 -36.20 13.32
N HIS A 255 6.22 -37.28 12.90
CA HIS A 255 5.60 -38.57 12.76
C HIS A 255 5.75 -39.33 14.08
N ILE A 256 4.83 -39.15 15.00
CA ILE A 256 4.60 -40.12 16.07
C ILE A 256 3.80 -41.25 15.43
N SER A 257 4.48 -42.23 14.89
CA SER A 257 3.87 -43.55 14.67
C SER A 257 3.69 -44.20 16.04
N GLU A 258 2.48 -44.17 16.57
CA GLU A 258 2.15 -45.05 17.71
C GLU A 258 2.37 -46.49 17.27
N PRO A 259 3.11 -47.30 18.07
CA PRO A 259 3.21 -48.73 17.83
C PRO A 259 1.84 -49.35 18.06
N THR A 260 1.20 -49.80 17.01
CA THR A 260 -0.01 -50.64 17.08
C THR A 260 0.37 -51.91 17.90
N ARG A 261 -0.02 -51.94 19.16
CA ARG A 261 -0.05 -53.18 19.93
C ARG A 261 -1.13 -54.06 19.30
N GLN A 262 -0.73 -55.03 18.52
CA GLN A 262 -1.57 -56.20 18.25
C GLN A 262 -1.68 -57.04 19.53
N ALA A 263 -2.89 -57.10 20.06
CA ALA A 263 -3.26 -58.07 21.07
C ALA A 263 -3.59 -59.43 20.41
#